data_c604a541f06f0d903bcc130cc4645072
#
_entry.id   c604a541f06f0d903bcc130cc4645072
#
_cell.length_a   1.000
_cell.length_b   1.000
_cell.length_c   1.000
_cell.angle_alpha   90.00
_cell.angle_beta   90.00
_cell.angle_gamma   90.00
#
_symmetry.space_group_name_H-M   'P 1'
#
loop_
_entity.id
_entity.type
_entity.pdbx_description
1 polymer ?
#
loop_
_entity_poly.entity_id
_entity_poly.type
_entity_poly.pdbx_seq_one_letter_code
_entity_poly.pdbx_strand_id
1 'polypeptide(L)'
;MHVLVSNDDGVDAPGIRHLSEALRQAGHRVTVVAPDRDRSGASNSLTLDQPIRALRRDEHTWAVAGTPTDCVHLALSGMLDGDPDLVFSGINNSSNLGDDVIYSGTVAAAMEGRCLGLPAVAFSLARDEHKATHFATAARAAVELLMRLCSHPLPADTILNVNVPDLPWEQVRGWRVCRLGNRHRAEAYIRE
;
A
#
# COMPACT_ATOMS: atom_id res chain seq x y z
N MET A 1 3.05 17.76 1.79
CA MET A 1 3.99 16.63 1.61
C MET A 1 3.82 16.06 0.22
N HIS A 2 4.86 15.42 -0.31
CA HIS A 2 4.80 14.62 -1.52
C HIS A 2 4.69 13.13 -1.14
N VAL A 3 3.59 12.50 -1.48
CA VAL A 3 3.29 11.09 -1.14
C VAL A 3 3.46 10.23 -2.39
N LEU A 4 4.34 9.23 -2.32
CA LEU A 4 4.36 8.14 -3.30
C LEU A 4 3.30 7.11 -2.92
N VAL A 5 2.41 6.81 -3.86
CA VAL A 5 1.36 5.81 -3.66
C VAL A 5 1.58 4.62 -4.59
N SER A 6 1.55 3.41 -4.04
CA SER A 6 1.63 2.14 -4.77
C SER A 6 0.59 1.14 -4.26
N ASN A 7 0.50 -0.04 -4.85
CA ASN A 7 -0.34 -1.16 -4.41
C ASN A 7 0.09 -2.46 -5.10
N ASP A 8 -0.64 -3.55 -4.85
CA ASP A 8 -0.52 -4.81 -5.59
C ASP A 8 -1.77 -5.16 -6.44
N ASP A 9 -2.91 -4.53 -6.17
CA ASP A 9 -4.14 -4.72 -6.96
C ASP A 9 -4.08 -4.09 -8.38
N GLY A 10 -3.08 -3.27 -8.65
CA GLY A 10 -2.87 -2.57 -9.94
C GLY A 10 -3.31 -1.11 -9.94
N VAL A 11 -2.77 -0.34 -10.91
CA VAL A 11 -2.92 1.12 -11.02
C VAL A 11 -4.38 1.58 -11.19
N ASP A 12 -5.24 0.75 -11.77
CA ASP A 12 -6.65 1.04 -12.02
C ASP A 12 -7.58 0.54 -10.90
N ALA A 13 -7.04 -0.07 -9.83
CA ALA A 13 -7.82 -0.61 -8.73
C ALA A 13 -8.57 0.47 -7.94
N PRO A 14 -9.76 0.17 -7.37
CA PRO A 14 -10.53 1.16 -6.62
C PRO A 14 -9.80 1.67 -5.37
N GLY A 15 -9.05 0.80 -4.68
CA GLY A 15 -8.33 1.16 -3.46
C GLY A 15 -7.31 2.27 -3.67
N ILE A 16 -6.45 2.15 -4.69
CA ILE A 16 -5.42 3.15 -4.97
C ILE A 16 -6.03 4.47 -5.45
N ARG A 17 -7.15 4.43 -6.17
CA ARG A 17 -7.87 5.64 -6.59
C ARG A 17 -8.44 6.39 -5.40
N HIS A 18 -9.14 5.71 -4.47
CA HIS A 18 -9.67 6.34 -3.26
C HIS A 18 -8.56 6.93 -2.39
N LEU A 19 -7.43 6.21 -2.22
CA LEU A 19 -6.30 6.68 -1.45
C LEU A 19 -5.69 7.94 -2.04
N SER A 20 -5.34 7.90 -3.34
CA SER A 20 -4.71 9.03 -4.02
C SER A 20 -5.60 10.25 -4.09
N GLU A 21 -6.90 10.07 -4.33
CA GLU A 21 -7.86 11.17 -4.37
C GLU A 21 -8.04 11.83 -3.01
N ALA A 22 -8.20 11.06 -1.93
CA ALA A 22 -8.33 11.59 -0.57
C ALA A 22 -7.09 12.38 -0.14
N LEU A 23 -5.89 11.90 -0.48
CA LEU A 23 -4.64 12.60 -0.19
C LEU A 23 -4.51 13.92 -0.98
N ARG A 24 -4.91 13.93 -2.26
CA ARG A 24 -4.94 15.16 -3.07
C ARG A 24 -5.95 16.16 -2.54
N GLN A 25 -7.15 15.71 -2.16
CA GLN A 25 -8.18 16.57 -1.54
C GLN A 25 -7.73 17.16 -0.21
N ALA A 26 -6.88 16.46 0.53
CA ALA A 26 -6.24 16.95 1.75
C ALA A 26 -5.05 17.91 1.49
N GLY A 27 -4.78 18.28 0.23
CA GLY A 27 -3.75 19.25 -0.14
C GLY A 27 -2.33 18.70 -0.29
N HIS A 28 -2.18 17.37 -0.44
CA HIS A 28 -0.87 16.73 -0.64
C HIS A 28 -0.57 16.53 -2.14
N ARG A 29 0.71 16.66 -2.50
CA ARG A 29 1.19 16.20 -3.81
C ARG A 29 1.21 14.67 -3.79
N VAL A 30 0.61 14.03 -4.80
CA VAL A 30 0.51 12.57 -4.88
C VAL A 30 1.03 12.10 -6.22
N THR A 31 2.01 11.22 -6.19
CA THR A 31 2.50 10.48 -7.35
C THR A 31 2.11 9.02 -7.18
N VAL A 32 1.50 8.45 -8.21
CA VAL A 32 1.09 7.04 -8.25
C VAL A 32 2.07 6.27 -9.14
N VAL A 33 2.71 5.25 -8.58
CA VAL A 33 3.52 4.29 -9.33
C VAL A 33 3.11 2.90 -8.88
N ALA A 34 2.39 2.18 -9.74
CA ALA A 34 1.76 0.92 -9.38
C ALA A 34 1.82 -0.10 -10.53
N PRO A 35 1.67 -1.40 -10.25
CA PRO A 35 1.63 -2.41 -11.27
C PRO A 35 0.55 -2.15 -12.33
N ASP A 36 0.83 -2.53 -13.58
CA ASP A 36 -0.09 -2.42 -14.72
C ASP A 36 -1.34 -3.33 -14.59
N ARG A 37 -1.30 -4.30 -13.68
CA ARG A 37 -2.34 -5.28 -13.40
C ARG A 37 -2.22 -5.81 -11.98
N ASP A 38 -3.16 -6.61 -11.54
CA ASP A 38 -3.11 -7.33 -10.27
C ASP A 38 -1.85 -8.21 -10.17
N ARG A 39 -1.12 -8.05 -9.07
CA ARG A 39 0.10 -8.77 -8.68
C ARG A 39 -0.03 -9.36 -7.28
N SER A 40 -1.25 -9.70 -6.86
CA SER A 40 -1.49 -10.36 -5.58
C SER A 40 -0.59 -11.59 -5.40
N GLY A 41 0.01 -11.72 -4.23
CA GLY A 41 0.95 -12.80 -3.92
C GLY A 41 2.35 -12.66 -4.53
N ALA A 42 2.69 -11.51 -5.12
CA ALA A 42 4.04 -11.25 -5.63
C ALA A 42 5.10 -11.23 -4.51
N SER A 43 4.68 -11.08 -3.25
CA SER A 43 5.58 -10.98 -2.11
C SER A 43 6.59 -9.84 -2.26
N ASN A 44 7.66 -9.87 -1.48
CA ASN A 44 8.74 -8.87 -1.54
C ASN A 44 9.80 -9.28 -2.58
N SER A 45 9.43 -9.25 -3.87
CA SER A 45 10.29 -9.67 -4.97
C SER A 45 10.60 -8.53 -5.93
N LEU A 46 11.86 -8.48 -6.39
CA LEU A 46 12.34 -7.62 -7.48
C LEU A 46 12.45 -8.43 -8.77
N THR A 47 12.14 -7.79 -9.88
CA THR A 47 12.36 -8.34 -11.23
C THR A 47 13.81 -8.06 -11.65
N LEU A 48 14.65 -9.09 -11.69
CA LEU A 48 16.09 -8.96 -11.97
C LEU A 48 16.52 -9.57 -13.32
N ASP A 49 15.64 -10.32 -13.96
CA ASP A 49 15.92 -11.16 -15.13
C ASP A 49 15.47 -10.53 -16.46
N GLN A 50 14.75 -9.43 -16.41
CA GLN A 50 14.22 -8.74 -17.60
C GLN A 50 14.06 -7.24 -17.39
N PRO A 51 14.08 -6.43 -18.47
CA PRO A 51 13.77 -5.01 -18.38
C PRO A 51 12.34 -4.75 -17.92
N ILE A 52 12.17 -3.79 -17.02
CA ILE A 52 10.85 -3.36 -16.53
C ILE A 52 10.39 -2.16 -17.38
N ARG A 53 9.15 -2.24 -17.89
CA ARG A 53 8.51 -1.15 -18.60
C ARG A 53 7.64 -0.34 -17.66
N ALA A 54 7.87 0.98 -17.60
CA ALA A 54 7.00 1.94 -16.95
C ALA A 54 6.30 2.80 -18.00
N LEU A 55 4.98 2.84 -17.99
CA LEU A 55 4.15 3.64 -18.89
C LEU A 55 3.54 4.80 -18.11
N ARG A 56 3.85 6.03 -18.50
CA ARG A 56 3.20 7.21 -17.96
C ARG A 56 1.76 7.30 -18.46
N ARG A 57 0.79 7.31 -17.56
CA ARG A 57 -0.64 7.43 -17.83
C ARG A 57 -1.11 8.88 -17.86
N ASP A 58 -0.58 9.68 -16.93
CA ASP A 58 -0.82 11.12 -16.82
C ASP A 58 0.38 11.81 -16.15
N GLU A 59 0.22 13.07 -15.74
CA GLU A 59 1.30 13.86 -15.13
C GLU A 59 1.85 13.24 -13.83
N HIS A 60 1.00 12.51 -13.09
CA HIS A 60 1.31 12.02 -11.75
C HIS A 60 1.10 10.49 -11.60
N THR A 61 0.87 9.75 -12.68
CA THR A 61 0.53 8.33 -12.64
C THR A 61 1.33 7.51 -13.63
N TRP A 62 1.96 6.44 -13.15
CA TRP A 62 2.70 5.45 -13.95
C TRP A 62 2.17 4.05 -13.68
N ALA A 63 1.98 3.29 -14.76
CA ALA A 63 1.71 1.86 -14.76
C ALA A 63 3.00 1.10 -15.06
N VAL A 64 3.39 0.19 -14.18
CA VAL A 64 4.67 -0.55 -14.27
C VAL A 64 4.39 -2.02 -14.54
N ALA A 65 5.06 -2.59 -15.55
CA ALA A 65 5.01 -4.02 -15.84
C ALA A 65 5.95 -4.80 -14.91
N GLY A 66 5.74 -4.67 -13.60
CA GLY A 66 6.57 -5.21 -12.54
C GLY A 66 5.78 -5.56 -11.27
N THR A 67 6.49 -5.89 -10.21
CA THR A 67 5.94 -6.14 -8.87
C THR A 67 5.66 -4.81 -8.15
N PRO A 68 4.91 -4.82 -7.03
CA PRO A 68 4.79 -3.64 -6.16
C PRO A 68 6.13 -3.11 -5.65
N THR A 69 7.06 -4.00 -5.34
CA THR A 69 8.45 -3.67 -4.96
C THR A 69 9.18 -2.94 -6.09
N ASP A 70 9.09 -3.45 -7.34
CA ASP A 70 9.68 -2.80 -8.51
C ASP A 70 9.13 -1.37 -8.70
N CYS A 71 7.84 -1.17 -8.48
CA CYS A 71 7.20 0.14 -8.62
C CYS A 71 7.82 1.18 -7.68
N VAL A 72 7.94 0.84 -6.41
CA VAL A 72 8.53 1.73 -5.40
C VAL A 72 10.02 1.90 -5.65
N HIS A 73 10.74 0.81 -5.96
CA HIS A 73 12.16 0.85 -6.27
C HIS A 73 12.47 1.80 -7.43
N LEU A 74 11.79 1.65 -8.56
CA LEU A 74 11.96 2.53 -9.72
C LEU A 74 11.63 3.99 -9.41
N ALA A 75 10.52 4.22 -8.70
CA ALA A 75 10.10 5.58 -8.33
C ALA A 75 11.19 6.31 -7.52
N LEU A 76 11.80 5.62 -6.54
CA LEU A 76 12.81 6.18 -5.64
C LEU A 76 14.23 6.14 -6.19
N SER A 77 14.47 5.40 -7.28
CA SER A 77 15.79 5.27 -7.93
C SER A 77 15.97 6.23 -9.12
N GLY A 78 15.24 7.36 -9.14
CA GLY A 78 15.45 8.42 -10.12
C GLY A 78 14.46 8.44 -11.28
N MET A 79 13.35 7.68 -11.22
CA MET A 79 12.29 7.77 -12.23
C MET A 79 11.45 9.05 -12.07
N LEU A 80 11.35 9.59 -10.87
CA LEU A 80 10.51 10.75 -10.56
C LEU A 80 11.32 12.06 -10.53
N ASP A 81 10.68 13.15 -10.96
CA ASP A 81 11.19 14.51 -10.81
C ASP A 81 10.96 14.99 -9.35
N GLY A 82 11.91 14.73 -8.48
CA GLY A 82 11.92 15.08 -7.05
C GLY A 82 11.44 13.97 -6.14
N ASP A 83 12.03 13.94 -4.95
CA ASP A 83 11.86 12.87 -4.00
C ASP A 83 10.52 12.98 -3.24
N PRO A 84 9.79 11.86 -3.05
CA PRO A 84 8.69 11.79 -2.12
C PRO A 84 9.16 11.91 -0.66
N ASP A 85 8.26 12.37 0.21
CA ASP A 85 8.50 12.46 1.65
C ASP A 85 8.19 11.12 2.36
N LEU A 86 7.30 10.30 1.76
CA LEU A 86 6.87 9.01 2.33
C LEU A 86 6.20 8.14 1.27
N VAL A 87 6.06 6.84 1.61
CA VAL A 87 5.38 5.84 0.77
C VAL A 87 4.09 5.37 1.46
N PHE A 88 2.96 5.46 0.76
CA PHE A 88 1.72 4.81 1.12
C PHE A 88 1.40 3.71 0.12
N SER A 89 1.18 2.49 0.61
CA SER A 89 0.81 1.35 -0.22
C SER A 89 -0.62 0.90 0.07
N GLY A 90 -1.44 0.75 -0.95
CA GLY A 90 -2.83 0.29 -0.83
C GLY A 90 -3.82 1.21 -1.57
N ILE A 91 -5.08 1.15 -1.23
CA ILE A 91 -5.72 0.33 -0.18
C ILE A 91 -5.99 -1.05 -0.75
N ASN A 92 -5.41 -2.08 -0.14
CA ASN A 92 -5.66 -3.47 -0.52
C ASN A 92 -7.12 -3.86 -0.26
N ASN A 93 -7.70 -4.67 -1.14
CA ASN A 93 -9.11 -5.07 -1.05
C ASN A 93 -9.38 -6.21 -0.05
N SER A 94 -8.38 -6.66 0.67
CA SER A 94 -8.45 -7.65 1.74
C SER A 94 -7.42 -7.35 2.83
N SER A 95 -7.63 -7.91 4.03
CA SER A 95 -6.71 -7.72 5.17
C SER A 95 -5.34 -8.36 4.93
N ASN A 96 -4.31 -7.74 5.52
CA ASN A 96 -2.96 -8.31 5.63
C ASN A 96 -2.65 -8.47 7.13
N LEU A 97 -2.77 -9.69 7.65
CA LEU A 97 -2.72 -9.97 9.09
C LEU A 97 -1.69 -11.05 9.42
N GLY A 98 -1.13 -10.98 10.62
CA GLY A 98 -0.23 -11.99 11.16
C GLY A 98 0.96 -12.27 10.25
N ASP A 99 1.37 -13.53 10.18
CA ASP A 99 2.50 -13.98 9.35
C ASP A 99 2.24 -13.84 7.83
N ASP A 100 0.97 -13.70 7.40
CA ASP A 100 0.63 -13.56 5.99
C ASP A 100 1.18 -12.26 5.36
N VAL A 101 1.56 -11.29 6.18
CA VAL A 101 2.20 -10.04 5.72
C VAL A 101 3.47 -10.29 4.89
N ILE A 102 4.17 -11.42 5.10
CA ILE A 102 5.37 -11.76 4.32
C ILE A 102 5.08 -12.06 2.84
N TYR A 103 3.83 -12.44 2.53
CA TYR A 103 3.38 -12.72 1.16
C TYR A 103 2.66 -11.53 0.50
N SER A 104 2.38 -10.48 1.27
CA SER A 104 1.63 -9.32 0.81
C SER A 104 2.45 -8.41 -0.08
N GLY A 105 1.99 -8.18 -1.31
CA GLY A 105 2.56 -7.17 -2.19
C GLY A 105 2.33 -5.74 -1.70
N THR A 106 1.19 -5.48 -1.04
CA THR A 106 0.90 -4.19 -0.40
C THR A 106 1.93 -3.88 0.69
N VAL A 107 2.22 -4.84 1.58
CA VAL A 107 3.22 -4.67 2.64
C VAL A 107 4.62 -4.59 2.05
N ALA A 108 4.92 -5.36 0.99
CA ALA A 108 6.20 -5.35 0.30
C ALA A 108 6.55 -3.97 -0.29
N ALA A 109 5.59 -3.29 -0.91
CA ALA A 109 5.80 -1.93 -1.41
C ALA A 109 6.15 -0.94 -0.27
N ALA A 110 5.50 -1.05 0.89
CA ALA A 110 5.85 -0.25 2.06
C ALA A 110 7.25 -0.61 2.61
N MET A 111 7.59 -1.91 2.64
CA MET A 111 8.92 -2.37 3.05
C MET A 111 10.01 -1.81 2.15
N GLU A 112 9.81 -1.78 0.83
CA GLU A 112 10.76 -1.20 -0.12
C GLU A 112 10.97 0.28 0.13
N GLY A 113 9.90 1.05 0.35
CA GLY A 113 9.98 2.47 0.71
C GLY A 113 10.84 2.70 1.96
N ARG A 114 10.63 1.88 3.01
CA ARG A 114 11.45 1.93 4.21
C ARG A 114 12.91 1.53 3.94
N CYS A 115 13.16 0.49 3.16
CA CYS A 115 14.52 0.05 2.81
C CYS A 115 15.30 1.15 2.06
N LEU A 116 14.59 1.97 1.29
CA LEU A 116 15.15 3.13 0.57
C LEU A 116 15.12 4.43 1.40
N GLY A 117 14.83 4.35 2.69
CA GLY A 117 15.02 5.44 3.66
C GLY A 117 13.80 6.33 3.88
N LEU A 118 12.63 5.97 3.38
CA LEU A 118 11.40 6.74 3.56
C LEU A 118 10.47 6.13 4.60
N PRO A 119 9.75 6.95 5.39
CA PRO A 119 8.61 6.47 6.17
C PRO A 119 7.60 5.79 5.26
N ALA A 120 7.07 4.64 5.68
CA ALA A 120 6.16 3.90 4.82
C ALA A 120 5.01 3.24 5.61
N VAL A 121 3.83 3.20 4.98
CA VAL A 121 2.61 2.62 5.56
C VAL A 121 1.87 1.79 4.52
N ALA A 122 1.49 0.58 4.90
CA ALA A 122 0.59 -0.28 4.14
C ALA A 122 -0.84 -0.14 4.67
N PHE A 123 -1.82 0.00 3.77
CA PHE A 123 -3.25 0.09 4.11
C PHE A 123 -4.03 -1.03 3.46
N SER A 124 -4.86 -1.69 4.25
CA SER A 124 -5.73 -2.77 3.82
C SER A 124 -7.14 -2.57 4.36
N LEU A 125 -8.15 -2.91 3.57
CA LEU A 125 -9.54 -2.92 4.00
C LEU A 125 -9.87 -4.33 4.52
N ALA A 126 -9.96 -4.46 5.86
CA ALA A 126 -10.29 -5.72 6.51
C ALA A 126 -11.78 -6.02 6.33
N ARG A 127 -12.10 -6.99 5.49
CA ARG A 127 -13.44 -7.44 5.17
C ARG A 127 -13.60 -8.92 5.46
N ASP A 128 -14.84 -9.32 5.67
CA ASP A 128 -15.26 -10.71 5.64
C ASP A 128 -15.38 -11.20 4.17
N GLU A 129 -16.11 -12.25 3.89
CA GLU A 129 -16.23 -12.91 2.58
C GLU A 129 -16.82 -12.04 1.45
N HIS A 130 -17.36 -10.86 1.76
CA HIS A 130 -18.00 -9.97 0.78
C HIS A 130 -17.01 -9.06 0.06
N LYS A 131 -17.43 -8.49 -1.08
CA LYS A 131 -16.64 -7.52 -1.83
C LYS A 131 -16.41 -6.26 -0.98
N ALA A 132 -15.17 -5.76 -0.98
CA ALA A 132 -14.80 -4.51 -0.33
C ALA A 132 -15.65 -3.32 -0.82
N THR A 133 -16.19 -2.52 0.08
CA THR A 133 -17.13 -1.44 -0.23
C THR A 133 -16.74 -0.08 0.36
N HIS A 134 -16.11 -0.04 1.52
CA HIS A 134 -15.84 1.20 2.24
C HIS A 134 -14.40 1.70 2.07
N PHE A 135 -13.88 1.72 0.83
CA PHE A 135 -12.54 2.27 0.55
C PHE A 135 -12.40 3.73 1.00
N ALA A 136 -13.49 4.51 0.96
CA ALA A 136 -13.49 5.89 1.47
C ALA A 136 -13.17 5.97 2.96
N THR A 137 -13.62 4.99 3.76
CA THR A 137 -13.28 4.88 5.19
C THR A 137 -11.79 4.67 5.40
N ALA A 138 -11.19 3.74 4.64
CA ALA A 138 -9.76 3.48 4.74
C ALA A 138 -8.92 4.66 4.20
N ALA A 139 -9.37 5.34 3.15
CA ALA A 139 -8.73 6.54 2.63
C ALA A 139 -8.76 7.69 3.63
N ARG A 140 -9.87 7.88 4.34
CA ARG A 140 -9.97 8.86 5.43
C ARG A 140 -9.03 8.50 6.58
N ALA A 141 -8.94 7.24 6.96
CA ALA A 141 -7.98 6.79 7.97
C ALA A 141 -6.53 7.08 7.53
N ALA A 142 -6.20 6.90 6.24
CA ALA A 142 -4.87 7.21 5.73
C ALA A 142 -4.54 8.71 5.83
N VAL A 143 -5.48 9.59 5.51
CA VAL A 143 -5.31 11.05 5.68
C VAL A 143 -5.11 11.42 7.15
N GLU A 144 -5.94 10.88 8.07
CA GLU A 144 -5.76 11.15 9.50
C GLU A 144 -4.41 10.64 10.03
N LEU A 145 -3.97 9.47 9.57
CA LEU A 145 -2.66 8.96 9.96
C LEU A 145 -1.52 9.82 9.41
N LEU A 146 -1.60 10.26 8.16
CA LEU A 146 -0.62 11.16 7.57
C LEU A 146 -0.45 12.45 8.40
N MET A 147 -1.55 13.06 8.83
CA MET A 147 -1.51 14.24 9.70
C MET A 147 -0.79 13.97 11.02
N ARG A 148 -0.98 12.77 11.61
CA ARG A 148 -0.27 12.36 12.82
C ARG A 148 1.23 12.16 12.56
N LEU A 149 1.59 11.55 11.44
CA LEU A 149 2.98 11.30 11.06
C LEU A 149 3.77 12.60 10.78
N CYS A 150 3.09 13.66 10.33
CA CYS A 150 3.70 14.98 10.21
C CYS A 150 4.20 15.52 11.56
N SER A 151 3.52 15.21 12.66
CA SER A 151 3.88 15.66 14.02
C SER A 151 4.70 14.62 14.79
N HIS A 152 4.54 13.35 14.46
CA HIS A 152 5.18 12.21 15.14
C HIS A 152 5.71 11.23 14.09
N PRO A 153 6.90 11.49 13.51
CA PRO A 153 7.47 10.66 12.47
C PRO A 153 7.73 9.24 12.96
N LEU A 154 7.64 8.28 12.04
CA LEU A 154 7.98 6.88 12.33
C LEU A 154 9.48 6.73 12.56
N PRO A 155 9.90 5.79 13.43
CA PRO A 155 11.29 5.34 13.48
C PRO A 155 11.74 4.82 12.10
N ALA A 156 13.00 5.09 11.75
CA ALA A 156 13.55 4.78 10.42
C ALA A 156 13.52 3.28 10.04
N ASP A 157 13.45 2.40 11.05
CA ASP A 157 13.43 0.94 10.88
C ASP A 157 12.01 0.33 10.94
N THR A 158 10.98 1.17 10.94
CA THR A 158 9.60 0.75 11.19
C THR A 158 8.70 1.09 10.01
N ILE A 159 7.81 0.18 9.65
CA ILE A 159 6.62 0.44 8.84
C ILE A 159 5.36 0.26 9.69
N LEU A 160 4.27 0.88 9.27
CA LEU A 160 2.95 0.56 9.79
C LEU A 160 2.17 -0.30 8.79
N ASN A 161 1.55 -1.36 9.29
CA ASN A 161 0.57 -2.15 8.55
C ASN A 161 -0.81 -1.88 9.15
N VAL A 162 -1.62 -1.14 8.42
CA VAL A 162 -2.92 -0.64 8.89
C VAL A 162 -4.04 -1.44 8.24
N ASN A 163 -4.85 -2.12 9.06
CA ASN A 163 -6.04 -2.81 8.62
C ASN A 163 -7.28 -2.05 9.11
N VAL A 164 -8.05 -1.52 8.18
CA VAL A 164 -9.25 -0.73 8.44
C VAL A 164 -10.48 -1.62 8.24
N PRO A 165 -11.43 -1.72 9.18
CA PRO A 165 -12.62 -2.52 8.98
C PRO A 165 -13.46 -1.97 7.83
N ASP A 166 -14.05 -2.88 7.02
CA ASP A 166 -14.94 -2.53 5.89
C ASP A 166 -16.31 -2.07 6.38
N LEU A 167 -16.34 -0.91 7.04
CA LEU A 167 -17.50 -0.31 7.67
C LEU A 167 -17.62 1.17 7.30
N PRO A 168 -18.83 1.76 7.39
CA PRO A 168 -18.99 3.21 7.36
C PRO A 168 -18.13 3.87 8.45
N TRP A 169 -17.59 5.06 8.15
CA TRP A 169 -16.70 5.78 9.05
C TRP A 169 -17.26 5.97 10.46
N GLU A 170 -18.55 6.24 10.57
CA GLU A 170 -19.25 6.51 11.84
C GLU A 170 -19.25 5.29 12.79
N GLN A 171 -18.97 4.11 12.27
CA GLN A 171 -18.87 2.86 13.04
C GLN A 171 -17.42 2.54 13.44
N VAL A 172 -16.44 3.26 12.93
CA VAL A 172 -15.03 3.07 13.30
C VAL A 172 -14.77 3.69 14.67
N ARG A 173 -14.31 2.87 15.63
CA ARG A 173 -14.18 3.28 17.04
C ARG A 173 -12.82 3.90 17.40
N GLY A 174 -11.95 4.13 16.42
CA GLY A 174 -10.62 4.73 16.61
C GLY A 174 -9.47 3.76 16.32
N TRP A 175 -8.29 4.09 16.82
CA TRP A 175 -7.04 3.41 16.52
C TRP A 175 -6.61 2.45 17.62
N ARG A 176 -6.12 1.29 17.24
CA ARG A 176 -5.51 0.33 18.14
C ARG A 176 -4.16 -0.13 17.59
N VAL A 177 -3.10 0.07 18.34
CA VAL A 177 -1.78 -0.51 18.05
C VAL A 177 -1.74 -1.93 18.60
N CYS A 178 -1.32 -2.87 17.78
CA CYS A 178 -1.16 -4.28 18.16
C CYS A 178 0.10 -4.86 17.51
N ARG A 179 0.55 -6.01 18.02
CA ARG A 179 1.58 -6.80 17.37
C ARG A 179 0.96 -7.62 16.23
N LEU A 180 1.77 -8.06 15.27
CA LEU A 180 1.39 -9.11 14.35
C LEU A 180 1.04 -10.38 15.15
N GLY A 181 -0.06 -11.02 14.74
CA GLY A 181 -0.43 -12.34 15.23
C GLY A 181 0.36 -13.43 14.52
N ASN A 182 0.17 -14.65 14.95
CA ASN A 182 0.73 -15.83 14.29
C ASN A 182 -0.27 -16.37 13.25
N ARG A 183 0.25 -17.00 12.22
CA ARG A 183 -0.57 -17.71 11.23
C ARG A 183 -1.22 -18.94 11.88
N HIS A 184 -2.50 -19.17 11.61
CA HIS A 184 -3.15 -20.43 11.92
C HIS A 184 -2.48 -21.56 11.12
N ARG A 185 -2.54 -22.79 11.63
CA ARG A 185 -2.10 -23.97 10.87
C ARG A 185 -2.82 -24.01 9.53
N ALA A 186 -2.05 -24.23 8.45
CA ALA A 186 -2.65 -24.45 7.14
C ALA A 186 -3.63 -25.64 7.21
N GLU A 187 -4.73 -25.55 6.48
CA GLU A 187 -5.64 -26.67 6.32
C GLU A 187 -4.92 -27.85 5.67
N ALA A 188 -5.37 -29.06 6.02
CA ALA A 188 -4.76 -30.25 5.49
C ALA A 188 -4.93 -30.30 3.96
N TYR A 189 -3.86 -30.68 3.25
CA TYR A 189 -3.91 -30.89 1.81
C TYR A 189 -4.88 -32.06 1.51
N ILE A 190 -5.88 -31.80 0.67
CA ILE A 190 -6.80 -32.80 0.16
C ILE A 190 -6.17 -33.38 -1.13
N ARG A 191 -5.86 -34.68 -1.13
CA ARG A 191 -5.48 -35.39 -2.36
C ARG A 191 -6.76 -35.74 -3.11
N GLU A 192 -6.87 -35.28 -4.35
CA GLU A 192 -7.84 -35.80 -5.32
C GLU A 192 -7.38 -37.15 -5.86
#